data_e40155ff9d7a9e74f80b843e4ef4708a
#
_entry.id   e40155ff9d7a9e74f80b843e4ef4708a
#
_cell.length_a   1.000
_cell.length_b   1.000
_cell.length_c   1.000
_cell.angle_alpha   90.00
_cell.angle_beta   90.00
_cell.angle_gamma   90.00
#
_symmetry.space_group_name_H-M   'P 1'
#
loop_
_entity.id
_entity.type
_entity.pdbx_description
1 polymer ?
#
loop_
_entity_poly.entity_id
_entity_poly.type
_entity_poly.pdbx_seq_one_letter_code
_entity_poly.pdbx_strand_id
1 'polypeptide(L)'
;YLVLIFGLIAYSSQAISSQLDGYWTLNEEETEKLRTPLDEKKISLPTAGRMNVSVMGIPLPGSGGQTSGGFSNLSAKQPELLRAKKIKILTSKETFQIHYLDLGKDEQIETLKRGNYRGRTSSWKASKFEQKYKTTERKVSKKGSLRKDGRLEISVSIKNKKTKKQVTKRVFDPAPA
;
A
#
# COMPACT_ATOMS: atom_id res chain seq x y z
N TYR A 1 13.51 -9.87 65.19
CA TYR A 1 12.77 -10.29 64.00
C TYR A 1 12.79 -9.17 62.97
N LEU A 2 13.60 -9.34 61.92
CA LEU A 2 13.72 -8.39 60.82
C LEU A 2 12.79 -8.85 59.70
N VAL A 3 11.71 -8.11 59.43
CA VAL A 3 10.78 -8.40 58.34
C VAL A 3 11.25 -7.67 57.07
N LEU A 4 11.84 -8.41 56.15
CA LEU A 4 12.20 -7.94 54.80
C LEU A 4 10.96 -7.90 53.92
N ILE A 5 10.42 -6.70 53.71
CA ILE A 5 9.34 -6.46 52.75
C ILE A 5 9.96 -6.39 51.35
N PHE A 6 9.85 -7.47 50.56
CA PHE A 6 10.15 -7.47 49.13
C PHE A 6 9.03 -6.75 48.39
N GLY A 7 9.26 -5.48 48.04
CA GLY A 7 8.36 -4.74 47.17
C GLY A 7 8.48 -5.29 45.75
N LEU A 8 7.45 -6.02 45.28
CA LEU A 8 7.29 -6.42 43.88
C LEU A 8 6.99 -5.18 43.04
N ILE A 9 8.02 -4.63 42.36
CA ILE A 9 7.84 -3.60 41.37
C ILE A 9 7.32 -4.31 40.12
N ALA A 10 6.01 -4.29 39.91
CA ALA A 10 5.39 -4.70 38.66
C ALA A 10 5.76 -3.68 37.59
N TYR A 11 6.75 -4.03 36.77
CA TYR A 11 7.01 -3.31 35.51
C TYR A 11 5.84 -3.56 34.56
N SER A 12 4.85 -2.69 34.59
CA SER A 12 3.86 -2.62 33.52
C SER A 12 4.59 -2.16 32.25
N SER A 13 4.92 -3.10 31.39
CA SER A 13 5.37 -2.80 30.04
C SER A 13 4.22 -2.12 29.29
N GLN A 14 4.17 -0.79 29.35
CA GLN A 14 3.26 -0.02 28.52
C GLN A 14 3.60 -0.34 27.06
N ALA A 15 2.74 -1.11 26.41
CA ALA A 15 2.76 -1.28 24.98
C ALA A 15 2.64 0.13 24.38
N ILE A 16 3.69 0.59 23.70
CA ILE A 16 3.67 1.87 22.98
C ILE A 16 2.67 1.69 21.85
N SER A 17 1.41 2.00 22.11
CA SER A 17 0.36 2.04 21.10
C SER A 17 0.72 3.15 20.11
N SER A 18 0.88 2.79 18.86
CA SER A 18 1.10 3.74 17.78
C SER A 18 -0.23 4.42 17.45
N GLN A 19 -0.19 5.71 17.14
CA GLN A 19 -1.37 6.43 16.64
C GLN A 19 -1.87 5.89 15.28
N LEU A 20 -1.07 5.04 14.64
CA LEU A 20 -1.41 4.36 13.39
C LEU A 20 -2.19 3.07 13.60
N ASP A 21 -2.20 2.52 14.84
CA ASP A 21 -2.88 1.27 15.14
C ASP A 21 -4.39 1.44 15.02
N GLY A 22 -5.03 0.49 14.38
CA GLY A 22 -6.48 0.50 14.17
C GLY A 22 -6.91 0.10 12.78
N TYR A 23 -8.19 0.32 12.51
CA TYR A 23 -8.83 0.05 11.23
C TYR A 23 -8.94 1.32 10.41
N TRP A 24 -8.73 1.19 9.11
CA TRP A 24 -8.67 2.29 8.18
C TRP A 24 -9.44 1.94 6.90
N THR A 25 -10.29 2.84 6.45
CA THR A 25 -11.06 2.69 5.20
C THR A 25 -10.66 3.77 4.21
N LEU A 26 -10.46 3.39 2.95
CA LEU A 26 -10.09 4.31 1.89
C LEU A 26 -11.14 5.41 1.74
N ASN A 27 -10.68 6.66 1.78
CA ASN A 27 -11.44 7.83 1.39
C ASN A 27 -11.16 8.12 -0.09
N GLU A 28 -12.11 7.75 -0.96
CA GLU A 28 -11.93 7.91 -2.40
C GLU A 28 -11.91 9.39 -2.80
N GLU A 29 -12.75 10.22 -2.19
CA GLU A 29 -12.86 11.66 -2.49
C GLU A 29 -11.55 12.40 -2.15
N GLU A 30 -11.03 12.23 -0.93
CA GLU A 30 -9.77 12.85 -0.53
C GLU A 30 -8.57 12.29 -1.30
N THR A 31 -8.62 11.03 -1.68
CA THR A 31 -7.60 10.40 -2.53
C THR A 31 -7.59 11.03 -3.91
N GLU A 32 -8.76 11.28 -4.50
CA GLU A 32 -8.88 11.91 -5.82
C GLU A 32 -8.34 13.34 -5.82
N LYS A 33 -8.62 14.13 -4.77
CA LYS A 33 -8.06 15.48 -4.61
C LYS A 33 -6.52 15.53 -4.62
N LEU A 34 -5.87 14.41 -4.23
CA LEU A 34 -4.41 14.30 -4.23
C LEU A 34 -3.82 13.82 -5.57
N ARG A 35 -4.65 13.44 -6.52
CA ARG A 35 -4.18 13.10 -7.87
C ARG A 35 -3.69 14.38 -8.56
N THR A 36 -2.44 14.36 -8.98
CA THR A 36 -1.91 15.45 -9.77
C THR A 36 -2.39 15.35 -11.22
N PRO A 37 -2.68 16.47 -11.92
CA PRO A 37 -3.15 16.47 -13.32
C PRO A 37 -2.24 15.72 -14.31
N LEU A 38 -0.99 15.44 -13.93
CA LEU A 38 -0.06 14.62 -14.69
C LEU A 38 -0.46 13.16 -14.79
N ASP A 39 -1.30 12.67 -13.85
CA ASP A 39 -1.80 11.30 -13.87
C ASP A 39 -2.96 11.16 -14.86
N GLU A 40 -3.74 12.22 -15.10
CA GLU A 40 -4.84 12.23 -16.06
C GLU A 40 -4.36 12.22 -17.52
N LYS A 41 -3.29 12.93 -17.84
CA LYS A 41 -2.71 12.94 -19.19
C LYS A 41 -2.12 11.60 -19.65
N LYS A 42 -1.87 10.68 -18.73
CA LYS A 42 -1.35 9.35 -19.05
C LYS A 42 -2.44 8.28 -19.21
N ILE A 43 -3.67 8.59 -18.86
CA ILE A 43 -4.82 7.69 -19.00
C ILE A 43 -5.55 7.96 -20.33
N SER A 44 -5.30 9.04 -21.03
CA SER A 44 -5.68 9.12 -22.44
C SER A 44 -4.74 8.22 -23.26
N LEU A 45 -4.91 6.91 -23.07
CA LEU A 45 -4.57 5.96 -24.10
C LEU A 45 -5.28 6.47 -25.36
N PRO A 46 -4.54 6.70 -26.48
CA PRO A 46 -5.22 6.82 -27.76
C PRO A 46 -6.14 5.60 -27.79
N THR A 47 -7.43 5.83 -27.93
CA THR A 47 -8.37 4.78 -28.25
C THR A 47 -7.80 4.17 -29.53
N ALA A 48 -7.04 3.10 -29.37
CA ALA A 48 -6.60 2.32 -30.50
C ALA A 48 -7.90 1.92 -31.17
N GLY A 49 -8.19 2.59 -32.27
CA GLY A 49 -9.34 2.27 -33.10
C GLY A 49 -9.31 0.77 -33.23
N ARG A 50 -10.46 0.13 -33.09
CA ARG A 50 -10.62 -1.31 -33.27
C ARG A 50 -9.94 -1.67 -34.58
N MET A 51 -8.70 -2.17 -34.51
CA MET A 51 -8.08 -2.80 -35.64
C MET A 51 -8.84 -4.10 -35.86
N ASN A 52 -9.85 -4.06 -36.71
CA ASN A 52 -10.40 -5.26 -37.33
C ASN A 52 -9.31 -5.84 -38.23
N VAL A 53 -8.53 -6.75 -37.68
CA VAL A 53 -7.59 -7.52 -38.50
C VAL A 53 -8.42 -8.51 -39.28
N SER A 54 -8.71 -8.19 -40.54
CA SER A 54 -9.25 -9.14 -41.49
C SER A 54 -8.14 -9.56 -42.45
N VAL A 55 -7.91 -10.84 -42.59
CA VAL A 55 -7.03 -11.41 -43.63
C VAL A 55 -7.95 -11.86 -44.75
N MET A 56 -7.77 -11.26 -45.95
CA MET A 56 -8.58 -11.53 -47.12
C MET A 56 -10.10 -11.32 -46.99
N GLY A 57 -10.54 -10.32 -46.22
CA GLY A 57 -11.97 -10.00 -46.10
C GLY A 57 -12.79 -10.97 -45.24
N ILE A 58 -12.17 -11.98 -44.65
CA ILE A 58 -12.85 -12.91 -43.73
C ILE A 58 -12.52 -12.48 -42.27
N PRO A 59 -13.51 -12.09 -41.46
CA PRO A 59 -13.26 -11.80 -40.04
C PRO A 59 -12.83 -13.08 -39.34
N LEU A 60 -11.66 -13.06 -38.74
CA LEU A 60 -11.19 -14.19 -37.91
C LEU A 60 -12.13 -14.39 -36.72
N PRO A 61 -12.71 -15.59 -36.55
CA PRO A 61 -13.50 -15.92 -35.37
C PRO A 61 -12.59 -15.84 -34.14
N GLY A 62 -12.85 -14.87 -33.26
CA GLY A 62 -12.05 -14.61 -32.06
C GLY A 62 -11.46 -13.21 -31.92
N SER A 63 -11.53 -12.35 -32.98
CA SER A 63 -11.06 -10.96 -32.88
C SER A 63 -11.98 -10.03 -32.07
N GLY A 64 -13.11 -10.55 -31.59
CA GLY A 64 -14.03 -9.91 -30.66
C GLY A 64 -13.71 -10.17 -29.17
N GLY A 65 -12.58 -10.81 -28.89
CA GLY A 65 -12.16 -11.09 -27.53
C GLY A 65 -11.91 -9.81 -26.75
N GLN A 66 -12.71 -9.62 -25.73
CA GLN A 66 -12.49 -8.65 -24.67
C GLN A 66 -11.02 -8.69 -24.26
N THR A 67 -10.26 -7.67 -24.62
CA THR A 67 -8.92 -7.41 -24.07
C THR A 67 -9.02 -6.88 -22.64
N SER A 68 -9.84 -7.51 -21.81
CA SER A 68 -9.82 -7.26 -20.36
C SER A 68 -8.59 -7.88 -19.67
N GLY A 69 -7.81 -8.71 -20.41
CA GLY A 69 -6.65 -9.41 -19.88
C GLY A 69 -5.40 -8.54 -19.64
N GLY A 70 -5.30 -7.36 -20.28
CA GLY A 70 -4.10 -6.51 -20.16
C GLY A 70 -4.00 -5.74 -18.86
N PHE A 71 -5.11 -5.35 -18.28
CA PHE A 71 -5.13 -4.53 -17.05
C PHE A 71 -5.06 -5.36 -15.76
N SER A 72 -5.57 -6.59 -15.77
CA SER A 72 -5.49 -7.48 -14.61
C SER A 72 -4.05 -7.84 -14.24
N ASN A 73 -3.17 -8.06 -15.23
CA ASN A 73 -1.77 -8.35 -14.99
C ASN A 73 -0.96 -7.15 -14.48
N LEU A 74 -1.33 -5.91 -14.87
CA LEU A 74 -0.72 -4.70 -14.31
C LEU A 74 -1.19 -4.47 -12.87
N SER A 75 -2.44 -4.75 -12.56
CA SER A 75 -3.01 -4.67 -11.22
C SER A 75 -2.33 -5.64 -10.24
N ALA A 76 -2.08 -6.88 -10.65
CA ALA A 76 -1.40 -7.89 -9.82
C ALA A 76 0.05 -7.54 -9.46
N LYS A 77 0.71 -6.66 -10.23
CA LYS A 77 2.08 -6.18 -9.98
C LYS A 77 2.13 -4.93 -9.10
N GLN A 78 0.99 -4.32 -8.78
CA GLN A 78 0.96 -3.16 -7.89
C GLN A 78 1.10 -3.59 -6.43
N PRO A 79 1.78 -2.78 -5.61
CA PRO A 79 1.81 -3.00 -4.17
C PRO A 79 0.40 -3.11 -3.57
N GLU A 80 0.23 -3.98 -2.58
CA GLU A 80 -1.04 -4.28 -1.93
C GLU A 80 -1.69 -3.00 -1.37
N LEU A 81 -0.89 -2.09 -0.81
CA LEU A 81 -1.32 -0.77 -0.33
C LEU A 81 -2.02 0.10 -1.39
N LEU A 82 -1.80 -0.16 -2.69
CA LEU A 82 -2.46 0.56 -3.77
C LEU A 82 -3.75 -0.13 -4.24
N ARG A 83 -4.02 -1.36 -3.80
CA ARG A 83 -5.21 -2.14 -4.18
C ARG A 83 -6.23 -2.20 -3.06
N ALA A 84 -5.77 -2.34 -1.82
CA ALA A 84 -6.64 -2.48 -0.65
C ALA A 84 -7.45 -1.20 -0.39
N LYS A 85 -8.73 -1.36 -0.08
CA LYS A 85 -9.63 -0.29 0.37
C LYS A 85 -9.83 -0.31 1.89
N LYS A 86 -9.59 -1.45 2.53
CA LYS A 86 -9.70 -1.61 3.99
C LYS A 86 -8.43 -2.23 4.54
N ILE A 87 -7.82 -1.56 5.51
CA ILE A 87 -6.60 -2.04 6.15
C ILE A 87 -6.73 -1.97 7.67
N LYS A 88 -6.01 -2.87 8.35
CA LYS A 88 -5.78 -2.81 9.78
C LYS A 88 -4.29 -2.72 10.02
N ILE A 89 -3.87 -1.81 10.88
CA ILE A 89 -2.47 -1.64 11.27
C ILE A 89 -2.30 -2.08 12.71
N LEU A 90 -1.25 -2.86 12.96
CA LEU A 90 -0.82 -3.30 14.28
C LEU A 90 0.67 -3.02 14.43
N THR A 91 1.04 -2.30 15.46
CA THR A 91 2.43 -1.91 15.71
C THR A 91 2.94 -2.54 17.00
N SER A 92 4.15 -3.09 16.92
CA SER A 92 4.90 -3.54 18.09
C SER A 92 6.29 -2.88 18.11
N LYS A 93 7.08 -3.18 19.13
CA LYS A 93 8.46 -2.69 19.22
C LYS A 93 9.32 -3.11 18.02
N GLU A 94 9.14 -4.34 17.54
CA GLU A 94 9.99 -4.95 16.50
C GLU A 94 9.30 -5.13 15.15
N THR A 95 7.98 -5.16 15.12
CA THR A 95 7.19 -5.41 13.93
C THR A 95 6.11 -4.35 13.72
N PHE A 96 5.84 -4.07 12.46
CA PHE A 96 4.73 -3.27 11.99
C PHE A 96 3.96 -4.11 10.98
N GLN A 97 2.70 -4.42 11.26
CA GLN A 97 1.87 -5.27 10.42
C GLN A 97 0.78 -4.45 9.75
N ILE A 98 0.58 -4.70 8.47
CA ILE A 98 -0.54 -4.17 7.70
C ILE A 98 -1.37 -5.36 7.24
N HIS A 99 -2.59 -5.44 7.71
CA HIS A 99 -3.56 -6.44 7.29
C HIS A 99 -4.44 -5.83 6.22
N TYR A 100 -4.52 -6.46 5.06
CA TYR A 100 -5.37 -6.07 3.94
C TYR A 100 -6.68 -6.85 4.02
N LEU A 101 -7.76 -6.20 4.44
CA LEU A 101 -9.01 -6.89 4.81
C LEU A 101 -9.87 -7.29 3.61
N ASP A 102 -9.60 -6.70 2.46
CA ASP A 102 -10.35 -6.86 1.21
C ASP A 102 -9.54 -7.50 0.08
N LEU A 103 -8.33 -7.98 0.36
CA LEU A 103 -7.52 -8.72 -0.59
C LEU A 103 -7.58 -10.24 -0.35
N GLY A 104 -7.16 -11.02 -1.36
CA GLY A 104 -7.15 -12.49 -1.30
C GLY A 104 -6.25 -13.05 -0.19
N LYS A 105 -6.47 -14.30 0.21
CA LYS A 105 -5.83 -14.95 1.37
C LYS A 105 -4.30 -14.87 1.40
N ASP A 106 -3.64 -14.96 0.25
CA ASP A 106 -2.17 -14.95 0.16
C ASP A 106 -1.55 -13.55 0.31
N GLU A 107 -2.36 -12.49 0.28
CA GLU A 107 -1.91 -11.11 0.31
C GLU A 107 -2.40 -10.34 1.55
N GLN A 108 -2.98 -11.04 2.51
CA GLN A 108 -3.69 -10.41 3.63
C GLN A 108 -2.79 -9.71 4.64
N ILE A 109 -1.53 -10.11 4.79
CA ILE A 109 -0.67 -9.57 5.86
C ILE A 109 0.71 -9.22 5.31
N GLU A 110 1.08 -7.97 5.47
CA GLU A 110 2.45 -7.50 5.24
C GLU A 110 3.12 -7.19 6.58
N THR A 111 4.22 -7.87 6.88
CA THR A 111 4.98 -7.64 8.11
C THR A 111 6.28 -6.91 7.78
N LEU A 112 6.47 -5.74 8.38
CA LEU A 112 7.68 -4.95 8.33
C LEU A 112 8.50 -5.21 9.59
N LYS A 113 9.79 -5.54 9.45
CA LYS A 113 10.75 -5.63 10.55
C LYS A 113 11.60 -4.37 10.60
N ARG A 114 11.86 -3.85 11.80
CA ARG A 114 12.64 -2.63 11.99
C ARG A 114 14.08 -2.80 11.47
N GLY A 115 14.62 -1.74 10.83
CA GLY A 115 15.96 -1.76 10.25
C GLY A 115 15.99 -2.38 8.86
N ASN A 116 17.12 -3.02 8.52
CA ASN A 116 17.30 -3.66 7.22
C ASN A 116 17.10 -5.18 7.38
N TYR A 117 16.06 -5.70 6.77
CA TYR A 117 15.76 -7.11 6.77
C TYR A 117 15.47 -7.60 5.33
N ARG A 118 16.28 -8.55 4.86
CA ARG A 118 16.16 -9.14 3.50
C ARG A 118 16.09 -8.09 2.38
N GLY A 119 16.94 -7.05 2.46
CA GLY A 119 16.98 -5.97 1.46
C GLY A 119 15.83 -4.98 1.53
N ARG A 120 14.99 -5.05 2.58
CA ARG A 120 13.94 -4.09 2.89
C ARG A 120 14.33 -3.29 4.12
N THR A 121 14.41 -1.98 3.99
CA THR A 121 14.67 -1.07 5.11
C THR A 121 13.35 -0.49 5.58
N SER A 122 13.01 -0.72 6.84
CA SER A 122 11.74 -0.26 7.43
C SER A 122 11.98 0.47 8.75
N SER A 123 11.21 1.53 8.96
CA SER A 123 11.20 2.29 10.20
C SER A 123 9.82 2.84 10.47
N TRP A 124 9.47 3.01 11.74
CA TRP A 124 8.20 3.64 12.15
C TRP A 124 8.35 4.39 13.47
N LYS A 125 7.47 5.37 13.65
CA LYS A 125 7.27 6.18 14.85
C LYS A 125 5.78 6.20 15.18
N ALA A 126 5.39 6.88 16.23
CA ALA A 126 4.00 6.96 16.67
C ALA A 126 3.00 7.33 15.55
N SER A 127 3.35 8.26 14.65
CA SER A 127 2.44 8.80 13.63
C SER A 127 2.88 8.57 12.19
N LYS A 128 3.94 7.79 11.94
CA LYS A 128 4.45 7.57 10.57
C LYS A 128 5.25 6.27 10.44
N PHE A 129 5.19 5.68 9.24
CA PHE A 129 6.05 4.56 8.84
C PHE A 129 6.67 4.80 7.47
N GLU A 130 7.80 4.17 7.23
CA GLU A 130 8.48 4.14 5.94
C GLU A 130 9.07 2.76 5.70
N GLN A 131 8.92 2.25 4.46
CA GLN A 131 9.63 1.08 3.98
C GLN A 131 10.23 1.37 2.61
N LYS A 132 11.48 1.00 2.39
CA LYS A 132 12.18 1.09 1.12
C LYS A 132 12.76 -0.26 0.74
N TYR A 133 12.63 -0.62 -0.52
CA TYR A 133 13.28 -1.81 -1.08
C TYR A 133 13.55 -1.66 -2.57
N LYS A 134 14.46 -2.50 -3.06
CA LYS A 134 14.84 -2.57 -4.46
C LYS A 134 14.65 -4.00 -4.95
N THR A 135 14.00 -4.15 -6.10
CA THR A 135 13.97 -5.39 -6.86
C THR A 135 14.87 -5.26 -8.09
N THR A 136 15.01 -6.32 -8.86
CA THR A 136 15.79 -6.31 -10.11
C THR A 136 15.33 -5.21 -11.08
N GLU A 137 14.04 -4.90 -11.09
CA GLU A 137 13.43 -4.00 -12.08
C GLU A 137 13.10 -2.61 -11.51
N ARG A 138 12.81 -2.51 -10.21
CA ARG A 138 12.25 -1.27 -9.64
C ARG A 138 12.75 -0.99 -8.22
N LYS A 139 12.73 0.31 -7.87
CA LYS A 139 12.86 0.79 -6.49
C LYS A 139 11.47 1.19 -5.99
N VAL A 140 11.10 0.73 -4.81
CA VAL A 140 9.80 1.02 -4.18
C VAL A 140 10.05 1.70 -2.85
N SER A 141 9.27 2.75 -2.57
CA SER A 141 9.21 3.40 -1.26
C SER A 141 7.75 3.53 -0.87
N LYS A 142 7.40 2.98 0.28
CA LYS A 142 6.09 3.09 0.91
C LYS A 142 6.23 3.99 2.13
N LYS A 143 5.36 4.98 2.28
CA LYS A 143 5.32 5.88 3.44
C LYS A 143 3.87 6.04 3.88
N GLY A 144 3.65 6.03 5.16
CA GLY A 144 2.37 6.41 5.74
C GLY A 144 2.60 7.41 6.84
N SER A 145 1.71 8.38 6.96
CA SER A 145 1.73 9.40 8.01
C SER A 145 0.33 9.82 8.40
N LEU A 146 0.12 9.98 9.69
CA LEU A 146 -1.11 10.56 10.21
C LEU A 146 -1.11 12.07 9.92
N ARG A 147 -2.19 12.55 9.30
CA ARG A 147 -2.44 13.97 9.04
C ARG A 147 -2.96 14.64 10.32
N LYS A 148 -2.97 15.99 10.34
CA LYS A 148 -3.51 16.77 11.47
C LYS A 148 -5.00 16.56 11.69
N ASP A 149 -5.72 16.18 10.64
CA ASP A 149 -7.16 15.87 10.66
C ASP A 149 -7.48 14.44 11.12
N GLY A 150 -6.47 13.68 11.58
CA GLY A 150 -6.64 12.31 12.05
C GLY A 150 -6.73 11.25 10.94
N ARG A 151 -6.60 11.63 9.68
CA ARG A 151 -6.60 10.71 8.54
C ARG A 151 -5.20 10.15 8.27
N LEU A 152 -5.14 8.94 7.74
CA LEU A 152 -3.88 8.31 7.35
C LEU A 152 -3.60 8.57 5.87
N GLU A 153 -2.55 9.33 5.57
CA GLU A 153 -2.05 9.49 4.20
C GLU A 153 -0.97 8.45 3.90
N ILE A 154 -1.18 7.65 2.86
CA ILE A 154 -0.22 6.67 2.36
C ILE A 154 0.30 7.11 1.00
N SER A 155 1.62 7.13 0.85
CA SER A 155 2.32 7.45 -0.40
C SER A 155 3.16 6.26 -0.83
N VAL A 156 2.93 5.76 -2.04
CA VAL A 156 3.75 4.71 -2.66
C VAL A 156 4.46 5.29 -3.87
N SER A 157 5.78 5.21 -3.84
CA SER A 157 6.64 5.68 -4.93
C SER A 157 7.30 4.49 -5.60
N ILE A 158 7.15 4.40 -6.91
CA ILE A 158 7.76 3.36 -7.74
C ILE A 158 8.63 4.04 -8.80
N LYS A 159 9.90 3.61 -8.88
CA LYS A 159 10.84 4.04 -9.91
C LYS A 159 11.39 2.81 -10.62
N ASN A 160 11.01 2.61 -11.87
CA ASN A 160 11.58 1.59 -12.74
C ASN A 160 12.87 2.10 -13.38
N LYS A 161 13.69 1.18 -13.93
CA LYS A 161 14.95 1.55 -14.59
C LYS A 161 14.74 2.47 -15.81
N LYS A 162 13.63 2.29 -16.55
CA LYS A 162 13.35 2.96 -17.82
C LYS A 162 12.31 4.07 -17.72
N THR A 163 11.64 4.26 -16.59
CA THR A 163 10.54 5.22 -16.45
C THR A 163 10.82 6.27 -15.38
N LYS A 164 10.12 7.42 -15.49
CA LYS A 164 10.12 8.44 -14.45
C LYS A 164 9.52 7.86 -13.16
N LYS A 165 9.93 8.40 -12.04
CA LYS A 165 9.38 8.05 -10.73
C LYS A 165 7.87 8.36 -10.72
N GLN A 166 7.07 7.36 -10.39
CA GLN A 166 5.64 7.49 -10.16
C GLN A 166 5.37 7.54 -8.65
N VAL A 167 4.51 8.44 -8.23
CA VAL A 167 4.09 8.58 -6.83
C VAL A 167 2.57 8.54 -6.79
N THR A 168 2.02 7.60 -6.08
CA THR A 168 0.57 7.48 -5.86
C THR A 168 0.30 7.74 -4.38
N LYS A 169 -0.65 8.61 -4.10
CA LYS A 169 -1.10 8.92 -2.74
C LYS A 169 -2.51 8.41 -2.52
N ARG A 170 -2.81 7.97 -1.31
CA ARG A 170 -4.13 7.52 -0.87
C ARG A 170 -4.39 8.02 0.54
N VAL A 171 -5.62 8.38 0.82
CA VAL A 171 -6.08 8.83 2.13
C VAL A 171 -7.07 7.81 2.69
N PHE A 172 -6.92 7.50 3.96
CA PHE A 172 -7.78 6.57 4.68
C PHE A 172 -8.37 7.28 5.90
N ASP A 173 -9.65 7.09 6.11
CA ASP A 173 -10.34 7.53 7.31
C ASP A 173 -10.24 6.45 8.41
N PRO A 174 -10.18 6.85 9.69
CA PRO A 174 -10.28 5.89 10.79
C PRO A 174 -11.65 5.19 10.73
N ALA A 175 -11.65 3.88 10.93
CA ALA A 175 -12.85 3.07 10.92
C ALA A 175 -13.05 2.37 12.27
N PRO A 176 -14.28 2.11 12.70
CA PRO A 176 -14.55 1.29 13.87
C PRO A 176 -14.05 -0.14 13.64
N ALA A 177 -13.76 -0.83 14.75
CA ALA A 177 -13.33 -2.23 14.76
C ALA A 177 -14.43 -3.18 14.34
#